data_07f7cae39e554db1c2af9cc179776329
#
_entry.id   07f7cae39e554db1c2af9cc179776329
#
_cell.length_a   1.000
_cell.length_b   1.000
_cell.length_c   1.000
_cell.angle_alpha   90.00
_cell.angle_beta   90.00
_cell.angle_gamma   90.00
#
_symmetry.space_group_name_H-M   'P 1'
#
loop_
_entity.id
_entity.type
_entity.pdbx_description
1 polymer ?
#
loop_
_entity_poly.entity_id
_entity_poly.type
_entity_poly.pdbx_seq_one_letter_code
_entity_poly.pdbx_strand_id
1 'polypeptide(L)'
;MSAAPLLRSPDIRRIDARGLSKSFQLVGKTIEAVRDVSFGVRRGEFVALLGPSGSGKSTILNMIATLIRPSGGQILIDGTAVIPGKATRGVGYVFQRDTLFPWRTVADNIGYGLQLAGVLDAERKERIAACVAQAGLNGFEQAYPSALSGGMRQRAALMRTLVVEPQILLMDEPFGALDTHTKIDMHDVLLRIWEREQQTVLFVTHDLGEALTLADRIILFSARPGQIKDMFDVDFARPRDAVKVRETPRYAELFQHIWHSLGEEFVKGRNG
;
A
#
# COMPACT_ATOMS: atom_id res chain seq x y z
N MET A 1 17.83 19.26 -21.33
CA MET A 1 18.11 19.81 -19.99
C MET A 1 18.00 18.64 -19.02
N SER A 2 19.14 18.18 -18.49
CA SER A 2 19.22 17.05 -17.57
C SER A 2 18.63 17.46 -16.21
N ALA A 3 17.57 16.81 -15.80
CA ALA A 3 17.05 16.97 -14.43
C ALA A 3 18.07 16.40 -13.47
N ALA A 4 18.60 17.25 -12.58
CA ALA A 4 19.47 16.82 -11.51
C ALA A 4 18.75 15.81 -10.61
N PRO A 5 19.43 14.74 -10.12
CA PRO A 5 18.83 13.81 -9.17
C PRO A 5 18.49 14.59 -7.90
N LEU A 6 17.20 14.52 -7.50
CA LEU A 6 16.73 15.08 -6.24
C LEU A 6 17.55 14.47 -5.10
N LEU A 7 18.38 15.30 -4.46
CA LEU A 7 19.14 14.94 -3.25
C LEU A 7 18.10 14.48 -2.20
N ARG A 8 17.98 13.16 -2.00
CA ARG A 8 17.20 12.59 -0.91
C ARG A 8 17.83 13.04 0.40
N SER A 9 17.09 13.83 1.17
CA SER A 9 17.52 14.31 2.50
C SER A 9 17.92 13.13 3.38
N PRO A 10 19.03 13.21 4.13
CA PRO A 10 19.51 12.10 4.92
C PRO A 10 18.52 11.74 6.05
N ASP A 11 18.13 10.49 6.06
CA ASP A 11 17.67 9.66 7.20
C ASP A 11 16.47 10.10 8.05
N ILE A 12 15.57 10.95 7.57
CA ILE A 12 14.33 11.23 8.30
C ILE A 12 13.32 10.11 7.98
N ARG A 13 13.21 9.15 8.90
CA ARG A 13 12.20 8.09 8.83
C ARG A 13 10.83 8.68 9.07
N ARG A 14 9.93 8.50 8.09
CA ARG A 14 8.52 8.87 8.21
C ARG A 14 7.77 7.87 9.07
N ILE A 15 8.05 6.58 8.84
CA ILE A 15 7.55 5.46 9.63
C ILE A 15 8.78 4.74 10.20
N ASP A 16 8.78 4.49 11.50
CA ASP A 16 9.84 3.74 12.18
C ASP A 16 9.21 2.66 13.06
N ALA A 17 9.30 1.43 12.59
CA ALA A 17 8.82 0.23 13.27
C ALA A 17 10.00 -0.40 14.02
N ARG A 18 9.87 -0.60 15.35
CA ARG A 18 10.93 -1.09 16.22
C ARG A 18 10.48 -2.29 17.03
N GLY A 19 11.06 -3.46 16.76
CA GLY A 19 10.83 -4.69 17.50
C GLY A 19 9.36 -5.14 17.50
N LEU A 20 8.63 -4.89 16.39
CA LEU A 20 7.20 -5.18 16.33
C LEU A 20 6.92 -6.65 16.43
N SER A 21 6.07 -7.02 17.40
CA SER A 21 5.57 -8.36 17.58
C SER A 21 4.05 -8.35 17.75
N LYS A 22 3.39 -9.38 17.24
CA LYS A 22 1.95 -9.56 17.39
C LYS A 22 1.57 -11.01 17.54
N SER A 23 0.92 -11.32 18.67
CA SER A 23 0.28 -12.60 18.94
C SER A 23 -1.23 -12.41 19.10
N PHE A 24 -1.99 -13.36 18.60
CA PHE A 24 -3.44 -13.43 18.75
C PHE A 24 -3.81 -14.62 19.64
N GLN A 25 -4.67 -14.39 20.61
CA GLN A 25 -5.23 -15.45 21.44
C GLN A 25 -6.47 -16.01 20.74
N LEU A 26 -6.44 -17.29 20.44
CA LEU A 26 -7.60 -18.07 20.01
C LEU A 26 -7.95 -19.08 21.09
N VAL A 27 -9.17 -19.62 21.04
CA VAL A 27 -9.58 -20.64 22.02
C VAL A 27 -8.57 -21.80 22.06
N GLY A 28 -7.84 -21.93 23.17
CA GLY A 28 -6.84 -22.97 23.39
C GLY A 28 -5.50 -22.83 22.65
N LYS A 29 -5.27 -21.75 21.89
CA LYS A 29 -4.03 -21.57 21.10
C LYS A 29 -3.62 -20.11 20.99
N THR A 30 -2.31 -19.85 21.16
CA THR A 30 -1.69 -18.55 20.80
C THR A 30 -1.08 -18.66 19.42
N ILE A 31 -1.44 -17.74 18.51
CA ILE A 31 -0.85 -17.65 17.20
C ILE A 31 0.04 -16.42 17.15
N GLU A 32 1.34 -16.63 16.97
CA GLU A 32 2.30 -15.56 16.72
C GLU A 32 2.28 -15.23 15.23
N ALA A 33 1.76 -14.05 14.90
CA ALA A 33 1.62 -13.59 13.52
C ALA A 33 2.88 -12.85 13.05
N VAL A 34 3.49 -12.04 13.93
CA VAL A 34 4.67 -11.21 13.65
C VAL A 34 5.63 -11.33 14.85
N ARG A 35 6.93 -11.48 14.56
CA ARG A 35 7.98 -11.60 15.56
C ARG A 35 9.14 -10.66 15.26
N ASP A 36 9.41 -9.74 16.19
CA ASP A 36 10.59 -8.87 16.24
C ASP A 36 10.94 -8.18 14.90
N VAL A 37 9.97 -7.50 14.31
CA VAL A 37 10.12 -6.83 13.02
C VAL A 37 10.52 -5.37 13.24
N SER A 38 11.67 -4.98 12.64
CA SER A 38 12.17 -3.61 12.69
C SER A 38 12.53 -3.10 11.30
N PHE A 39 11.92 -1.99 10.89
CA PHE A 39 12.25 -1.29 9.63
C PHE A 39 11.84 0.17 9.68
N GLY A 40 12.46 0.98 8.82
CA GLY A 40 12.06 2.37 8.63
C GLY A 40 11.61 2.61 7.20
N VAL A 41 10.70 3.56 7.00
CA VAL A 41 10.29 4.09 5.68
C VAL A 41 10.61 5.57 5.66
N ARG A 42 11.35 6.03 4.64
CA ARG A 42 11.72 7.45 4.49
C ARG A 42 10.55 8.26 3.97
N ARG A 43 10.61 9.57 4.14
CA ARG A 43 9.62 10.46 3.51
C ARG A 43 9.66 10.32 1.98
N GLY A 44 8.49 10.20 1.36
CA GLY A 44 8.36 10.04 -0.09
C GLY A 44 8.88 8.71 -0.62
N GLU A 45 9.22 7.73 0.22
CA GLU A 45 9.65 6.40 -0.21
C GLU A 45 8.43 5.51 -0.47
N PHE A 46 8.49 4.71 -1.52
CA PHE A 46 7.52 3.67 -1.82
C PHE A 46 8.11 2.30 -1.43
N VAL A 47 7.64 1.72 -0.34
CA VAL A 47 8.15 0.44 0.18
C VAL A 47 7.08 -0.64 0.02
N ALA A 48 7.47 -1.78 -0.57
CA ALA A 48 6.63 -2.96 -0.63
C ALA A 48 6.98 -3.98 0.46
N LEU A 49 5.95 -4.51 1.13
CA LEU A 49 6.05 -5.69 1.99
C LEU A 49 5.62 -6.90 1.16
N LEU A 50 6.57 -7.76 0.80
CA LEU A 50 6.37 -8.96 -0.02
C LEU A 50 6.51 -10.21 0.83
N GLY A 51 5.76 -11.27 0.54
CA GLY A 51 5.90 -12.57 1.21
C GLY A 51 4.65 -13.43 1.10
N PRO A 52 4.70 -14.68 1.58
CA PRO A 52 3.59 -15.62 1.51
C PRO A 52 2.33 -15.10 2.22
N SER A 53 1.17 -15.65 1.85
CA SER A 53 -0.08 -15.39 2.57
C SER A 53 0.06 -15.86 4.03
N GLY A 54 -0.49 -15.08 4.97
CA GLY A 54 -0.40 -15.37 6.40
C GLY A 54 0.94 -15.01 7.07
N SER A 55 1.89 -14.38 6.37
CA SER A 55 3.16 -13.91 6.93
C SER A 55 3.04 -12.63 7.79
N GLY A 56 1.85 -12.18 8.11
CA GLY A 56 1.63 -11.05 9.03
C GLY A 56 1.76 -9.65 8.42
N LYS A 57 1.91 -9.49 7.10
CA LYS A 57 2.06 -8.17 6.42
C LYS A 57 0.88 -7.23 6.68
N SER A 58 -0.35 -7.71 6.47
CA SER A 58 -1.57 -6.94 6.80
C SER A 58 -1.67 -6.63 8.29
N THR A 59 -1.15 -7.52 9.15
CA THR A 59 -1.06 -7.28 10.60
C THR A 59 -0.14 -6.09 10.89
N ILE A 60 1.00 -5.98 10.19
CA ILE A 60 1.93 -4.85 10.32
C ILE A 60 1.25 -3.55 9.86
N LEU A 61 0.59 -3.55 8.69
CA LEU A 61 -0.16 -2.39 8.23
C LEU A 61 -1.20 -1.95 9.25
N ASN A 62 -1.98 -2.90 9.79
CA ASN A 62 -3.01 -2.62 10.78
C ASN A 62 -2.43 -2.06 12.09
N MET A 63 -1.23 -2.50 12.51
CA MET A 63 -0.54 -1.92 13.65
C MET A 63 -0.09 -0.47 13.36
N ILE A 64 0.47 -0.19 12.17
CA ILE A 64 0.90 1.16 11.77
C ILE A 64 -0.32 2.09 11.62
N ALA A 65 -1.44 1.60 11.09
CA ALA A 65 -2.71 2.32 11.02
C ALA A 65 -3.40 2.50 12.38
N THR A 66 -2.81 1.99 13.46
CA THR A 66 -3.36 2.00 14.83
C THR A 66 -4.67 1.23 15.02
N LEU A 67 -5.08 0.42 14.04
CA LEU A 67 -6.30 -0.39 14.09
C LEU A 67 -6.18 -1.55 15.07
N ILE A 68 -4.96 -2.06 15.26
CA ILE A 68 -4.66 -3.09 16.26
C ILE A 68 -3.42 -2.70 17.08
N ARG A 69 -3.40 -3.12 18.34
CA ARG A 69 -2.26 -2.88 19.24
C ARG A 69 -1.17 -3.93 19.01
N PRO A 70 0.12 -3.55 18.87
CA PRO A 70 1.23 -4.50 18.94
C PRO A 70 1.25 -5.25 20.29
N SER A 71 1.72 -6.48 20.30
CA SER A 71 2.00 -7.23 21.54
C SER A 71 3.36 -6.87 22.13
N GLY A 72 4.29 -6.39 21.30
CA GLY A 72 5.61 -5.89 21.66
C GLY A 72 6.13 -4.89 20.64
N GLY A 73 7.13 -4.12 21.02
CA GLY A 73 7.72 -3.08 20.18
C GLY A 73 6.93 -1.79 20.15
N GLN A 74 7.33 -0.88 19.27
CA GLN A 74 6.69 0.43 19.09
C GLN A 74 6.74 0.90 17.65
N ILE A 75 5.84 1.81 17.31
CA ILE A 75 5.77 2.48 16.01
C ILE A 75 5.87 3.97 16.23
N LEU A 76 6.75 4.63 15.47
CA LEU A 76 6.83 6.09 15.44
C LEU A 76 6.45 6.58 14.04
N ILE A 77 5.67 7.66 14.00
CA ILE A 77 5.40 8.42 12.78
C ILE A 77 5.95 9.84 13.01
N ASP A 78 6.83 10.27 12.13
CA ASP A 78 7.59 11.53 12.28
C ASP A 78 8.23 11.66 13.68
N GLY A 79 8.81 10.57 14.19
CA GLY A 79 9.45 10.52 15.51
C GLY A 79 8.50 10.48 16.70
N THR A 80 7.19 10.57 16.48
CA THR A 80 6.18 10.53 17.54
C THR A 80 5.57 9.12 17.63
N ALA A 81 5.54 8.55 18.83
CA ALA A 81 4.94 7.23 19.05
C ALA A 81 3.44 7.26 18.78
N VAL A 82 2.96 6.32 17.97
CA VAL A 82 1.52 6.18 17.69
C VAL A 82 0.79 5.57 18.88
N ILE A 83 -0.43 6.00 19.09
CA ILE A 83 -1.31 5.52 20.16
C ILE A 83 -2.33 4.55 19.53
N PRO A 84 -2.30 3.25 19.88
CA PRO A 84 -3.27 2.29 19.35
C PRO A 84 -4.72 2.71 19.60
N GLY A 85 -5.56 2.61 18.56
CA GLY A 85 -6.96 3.04 18.60
C GLY A 85 -7.20 4.55 18.40
N LYS A 86 -6.13 5.34 18.26
CA LYS A 86 -6.22 6.77 17.93
C LYS A 86 -5.76 7.01 16.51
N ALA A 87 -6.66 7.48 15.64
CA ALA A 87 -6.32 7.78 14.25
C ALA A 87 -5.17 8.79 14.16
N THR A 88 -4.17 8.48 13.34
CA THR A 88 -3.08 9.39 13.02
C THR A 88 -3.47 10.26 11.83
N ARG A 89 -3.34 11.57 11.96
CA ARG A 89 -3.65 12.52 10.88
C ARG A 89 -2.73 12.27 9.67
N GLY A 90 -3.28 12.44 8.48
CA GLY A 90 -2.52 12.32 7.22
C GLY A 90 -2.18 10.88 6.83
N VAL A 91 -2.76 9.88 7.49
CA VAL A 91 -2.65 8.46 7.11
C VAL A 91 -3.91 8.04 6.36
N GLY A 92 -3.74 7.61 5.11
CA GLY A 92 -4.77 6.94 4.31
C GLY A 92 -4.57 5.43 4.31
N TYR A 93 -5.67 4.67 4.33
CA TYR A 93 -5.62 3.22 4.29
C TYR A 93 -6.52 2.67 3.17
N VAL A 94 -5.93 1.90 2.27
CA VAL A 94 -6.65 1.11 1.25
C VAL A 94 -6.70 -0.33 1.70
N PHE A 95 -7.90 -0.82 2.00
CA PHE A 95 -8.11 -2.19 2.46
C PHE A 95 -8.11 -3.19 1.30
N GLN A 96 -7.80 -4.44 1.58
CA GLN A 96 -7.86 -5.53 0.62
C GLN A 96 -9.28 -5.71 0.01
N ARG A 97 -10.33 -5.48 0.81
CA ARG A 97 -11.71 -5.42 0.33
C ARG A 97 -12.10 -3.99 0.02
N ASP A 98 -13.00 -3.79 -0.91
CA ASP A 98 -13.38 -2.46 -1.41
C ASP A 98 -13.98 -1.51 -0.36
N THR A 99 -14.55 -1.98 0.72
CA THR A 99 -15.10 -1.20 1.85
C THR A 99 -15.92 0.05 1.48
N LEU A 100 -16.49 0.12 0.26
CA LEU A 100 -17.36 1.23 -0.15
C LEU A 100 -18.63 1.24 0.70
N PHE A 101 -19.18 2.44 0.94
CA PHE A 101 -20.48 2.59 1.57
C PHE A 101 -21.56 2.16 0.58
N PRO A 102 -22.30 1.05 0.83
CA PRO A 102 -23.23 0.50 -0.15
C PRO A 102 -24.46 1.40 -0.40
N TRP A 103 -24.72 2.34 0.49
CA TRP A 103 -25.82 3.32 0.40
C TRP A 103 -25.40 4.67 -0.21
N ARG A 104 -24.16 4.80 -0.68
CA ARG A 104 -23.62 6.00 -1.34
C ARG A 104 -23.27 5.69 -2.80
N THR A 105 -23.39 6.70 -3.65
CA THR A 105 -22.93 6.61 -5.05
C THR A 105 -21.39 6.52 -5.14
N VAL A 106 -20.85 6.26 -6.32
CA VAL A 106 -19.40 6.30 -6.58
C VAL A 106 -18.84 7.69 -6.24
N ALA A 107 -19.48 8.76 -6.73
CA ALA A 107 -19.03 10.12 -6.47
C ALA A 107 -19.06 10.47 -4.98
N ASP A 108 -20.13 10.07 -4.27
CA ASP A 108 -20.26 10.29 -2.83
C ASP A 108 -19.26 9.47 -2.02
N ASN A 109 -18.94 8.25 -2.45
CA ASN A 109 -17.90 7.44 -1.84
C ASN A 109 -16.53 8.10 -1.99
N ILE A 110 -16.15 8.49 -3.21
CA ILE A 110 -14.88 9.16 -3.47
C ILE A 110 -14.80 10.48 -2.69
N GLY A 111 -15.84 11.30 -2.75
CA GLY A 111 -15.86 12.61 -2.11
C GLY A 111 -16.02 12.61 -0.59
N TYR A 112 -16.23 11.46 0.05
CA TYR A 112 -16.57 11.41 1.48
C TYR A 112 -15.51 12.02 2.39
N GLY A 113 -14.23 11.71 2.15
CA GLY A 113 -13.12 12.26 2.92
C GLY A 113 -12.99 13.80 2.77
N LEU A 114 -13.21 14.30 1.56
CA LEU A 114 -13.22 15.75 1.28
C LEU A 114 -14.39 16.46 2.00
N GLN A 115 -15.55 15.80 2.06
CA GLN A 115 -16.71 16.31 2.79
C GLN A 115 -16.40 16.46 4.28
N LEU A 116 -15.78 15.44 4.89
CA LEU A 116 -15.37 15.47 6.29
C LEU A 116 -14.29 16.52 6.58
N ALA A 117 -13.41 16.77 5.61
CA ALA A 117 -12.38 17.81 5.70
C ALA A 117 -12.92 19.23 5.50
N GLY A 118 -14.22 19.39 5.18
CA GLY A 118 -14.83 20.70 4.96
C GLY A 118 -14.41 21.38 3.65
N VAL A 119 -13.97 20.61 2.65
CA VAL A 119 -13.61 21.14 1.32
C VAL A 119 -14.85 21.72 0.64
N LEU A 120 -14.71 22.92 0.05
CA LEU A 120 -15.79 23.64 -0.63
C LEU A 120 -16.39 22.81 -1.78
N ASP A 121 -17.68 22.95 -2.00
CA ASP A 121 -18.44 22.13 -2.96
C ASP A 121 -17.89 22.18 -4.40
N ALA A 122 -17.43 23.35 -4.85
CA ALA A 122 -16.87 23.51 -6.20
C ALA A 122 -15.57 22.72 -6.36
N GLU A 123 -14.62 22.90 -5.43
CA GLU A 123 -13.35 22.17 -5.41
C GLU A 123 -13.58 20.65 -5.25
N ARG A 124 -14.49 20.27 -4.34
CA ARG A 124 -14.84 18.87 -4.12
C ARG A 124 -15.34 18.19 -5.39
N LYS A 125 -16.24 18.86 -6.15
CA LYS A 125 -16.75 18.34 -7.42
C LYS A 125 -15.65 18.15 -8.46
N GLU A 126 -14.73 19.11 -8.57
CA GLU A 126 -13.59 19.02 -9.49
C GLU A 126 -12.66 17.87 -9.15
N ARG A 127 -12.29 17.73 -7.87
CA ARG A 127 -11.42 16.64 -7.40
C ARG A 127 -12.06 15.26 -7.58
N ILE A 128 -13.36 15.14 -7.30
CA ILE A 128 -14.11 13.89 -7.54
C ILE A 128 -14.12 13.55 -9.03
N ALA A 129 -14.41 14.51 -9.92
CA ALA A 129 -14.45 14.28 -11.36
C ALA A 129 -13.08 13.82 -11.89
N ALA A 130 -11.99 14.45 -11.43
CA ALA A 130 -10.64 14.02 -11.78
C ALA A 130 -10.35 12.58 -11.32
N CYS A 131 -10.72 12.21 -10.10
CA CYS A 131 -10.56 10.84 -9.57
C CYS A 131 -11.40 9.82 -10.35
N VAL A 132 -12.64 10.15 -10.69
CA VAL A 132 -13.53 9.30 -11.51
C VAL A 132 -12.91 9.03 -12.88
N ALA A 133 -12.41 10.08 -13.54
CA ALA A 133 -11.73 9.95 -14.83
C ALA A 133 -10.46 9.11 -14.74
N GLN A 134 -9.61 9.34 -13.75
CA GLN A 134 -8.38 8.56 -13.53
C GLN A 134 -8.66 7.08 -13.25
N ALA A 135 -9.75 6.78 -12.55
CA ALA A 135 -10.18 5.41 -12.27
C ALA A 135 -10.87 4.73 -13.48
N GLY A 136 -11.13 5.44 -14.59
CA GLY A 136 -11.94 4.93 -15.70
C GLY A 136 -13.36 4.57 -15.28
N LEU A 137 -13.97 5.42 -14.44
CA LEU A 137 -15.33 5.25 -13.91
C LEU A 137 -16.30 6.30 -14.47
N ASN A 138 -15.95 6.96 -15.59
CA ASN A 138 -16.83 7.92 -16.26
C ASN A 138 -18.17 7.25 -16.62
N GLY A 139 -19.28 7.94 -16.34
CA GLY A 139 -20.65 7.45 -16.54
C GLY A 139 -21.18 6.58 -15.39
N PHE A 140 -20.36 6.27 -14.38
CA PHE A 140 -20.76 5.53 -13.18
C PHE A 140 -20.79 6.40 -11.90
N GLU A 141 -20.69 7.72 -12.03
CA GLU A 141 -20.62 8.65 -10.90
C GLU A 141 -21.79 8.50 -9.94
N GLN A 142 -23.00 8.27 -10.51
CA GLN A 142 -24.24 8.14 -9.77
C GLN A 142 -24.60 6.66 -9.46
N ALA A 143 -23.77 5.72 -9.91
CA ALA A 143 -24.02 4.29 -9.64
C ALA A 143 -23.71 3.96 -8.17
N TYR A 144 -24.48 3.04 -7.61
CA TYR A 144 -24.21 2.45 -6.29
C TYR A 144 -23.24 1.27 -6.42
N PRO A 145 -22.49 0.90 -5.35
CA PRO A 145 -21.56 -0.21 -5.37
C PRO A 145 -22.13 -1.54 -5.87
N SER A 146 -23.42 -1.78 -5.64
CA SER A 146 -24.12 -2.98 -6.12
C SER A 146 -24.22 -3.10 -7.65
N ALA A 147 -24.13 -1.98 -8.38
CA ALA A 147 -24.16 -1.94 -9.84
C ALA A 147 -22.77 -2.05 -10.47
N LEU A 148 -21.70 -2.15 -9.67
CA LEU A 148 -20.32 -2.17 -10.14
C LEU A 148 -19.74 -3.58 -10.15
N SER A 149 -18.79 -3.84 -11.07
CA SER A 149 -17.94 -5.03 -10.99
C SER A 149 -16.97 -4.93 -9.76
N GLY A 150 -16.38 -6.06 -9.35
CA GLY A 150 -15.42 -6.08 -8.26
C GLY A 150 -14.23 -5.14 -8.50
N GLY A 151 -13.70 -5.14 -9.72
CA GLY A 151 -12.60 -4.24 -10.10
C GLY A 151 -13.01 -2.76 -10.08
N MET A 152 -14.23 -2.42 -10.54
CA MET A 152 -14.74 -1.04 -10.46
C MET A 152 -14.87 -0.58 -9.01
N ARG A 153 -15.38 -1.42 -8.11
CA ARG A 153 -15.46 -1.10 -6.68
C ARG A 153 -14.09 -0.87 -6.08
N GLN A 154 -13.10 -1.71 -6.43
CA GLN A 154 -11.73 -1.56 -5.92
C GLN A 154 -11.08 -0.27 -6.38
N ARG A 155 -11.26 0.11 -7.66
CA ARG A 155 -10.80 1.40 -8.20
C ARG A 155 -11.45 2.59 -7.49
N ALA A 156 -12.76 2.54 -7.25
CA ALA A 156 -13.46 3.59 -6.51
C ALA A 156 -12.97 3.69 -5.06
N ALA A 157 -12.71 2.56 -4.38
CA ALA A 157 -12.17 2.53 -3.02
C ALA A 157 -10.75 3.10 -2.94
N LEU A 158 -9.91 2.82 -3.93
CA LEU A 158 -8.58 3.41 -4.05
C LEU A 158 -8.67 4.93 -4.19
N MET A 159 -9.51 5.43 -5.12
CA MET A 159 -9.69 6.87 -5.33
C MET A 159 -10.28 7.58 -4.11
N ARG A 160 -11.17 6.95 -3.36
CA ARG A 160 -11.68 7.49 -2.09
C ARG A 160 -10.58 7.81 -1.09
N THR A 161 -9.52 7.01 -1.09
CA THR A 161 -8.37 7.22 -0.21
C THR A 161 -7.39 8.23 -0.80
N LEU A 162 -7.16 8.19 -2.11
CA LEU A 162 -6.21 9.09 -2.78
C LEU A 162 -6.71 10.53 -2.89
N VAL A 163 -8.02 10.76 -3.02
CA VAL A 163 -8.62 12.09 -3.20
C VAL A 163 -8.32 13.07 -2.06
N VAL A 164 -8.06 12.58 -0.84
CA VAL A 164 -7.70 13.38 0.32
C VAL A 164 -6.20 13.66 0.45
N GLU A 165 -5.41 13.18 -0.51
CA GLU A 165 -3.95 13.39 -0.58
C GLU A 165 -3.24 13.09 0.75
N PRO A 166 -3.34 11.85 1.26
CA PRO A 166 -2.74 11.51 2.53
C PRO A 166 -1.21 11.61 2.45
N GLN A 167 -0.56 12.00 3.54
CA GLN A 167 0.91 12.07 3.61
C GLN A 167 1.56 10.69 3.70
N ILE A 168 0.86 9.73 4.28
CA ILE A 168 1.23 8.32 4.38
C ILE A 168 0.09 7.51 3.78
N LEU A 169 0.41 6.65 2.83
CA LEU A 169 -0.55 5.75 2.19
C LEU A 169 -0.20 4.31 2.55
N LEU A 170 -1.09 3.66 3.26
CA LEU A 170 -1.02 2.25 3.60
C LEU A 170 -1.94 1.47 2.67
N MET A 171 -1.44 0.46 1.96
CA MET A 171 -2.22 -0.30 0.99
C MET A 171 -2.07 -1.80 1.24
N ASP A 172 -3.19 -2.48 1.46
CA ASP A 172 -3.24 -3.91 1.70
C ASP A 172 -3.83 -4.62 0.47
N GLU A 173 -2.97 -5.20 -0.37
CA GLU A 173 -3.30 -5.90 -1.62
C GLU A 173 -4.34 -5.16 -2.51
N PRO A 174 -4.13 -3.86 -2.83
CA PRO A 174 -5.14 -3.00 -3.43
C PRO A 174 -5.55 -3.40 -4.86
N PHE A 175 -4.81 -4.30 -5.50
CA PHE A 175 -5.05 -4.73 -6.89
C PHE A 175 -5.51 -6.18 -7.01
N GLY A 176 -5.75 -6.87 -5.87
CA GLY A 176 -6.04 -8.31 -5.85
C GLY A 176 -7.29 -8.73 -6.63
N ALA A 177 -8.29 -7.85 -6.77
CA ALA A 177 -9.54 -8.14 -7.50
C ALA A 177 -9.53 -7.64 -8.95
N LEU A 178 -8.40 -7.09 -9.45
CA LEU A 178 -8.29 -6.56 -10.81
C LEU A 178 -7.76 -7.63 -11.77
N ASP A 179 -8.25 -7.61 -13.01
CA ASP A 179 -7.64 -8.34 -14.12
C ASP A 179 -6.30 -7.71 -14.52
N THR A 180 -5.49 -8.46 -15.26
CA THR A 180 -4.11 -8.10 -15.60
C THR A 180 -3.99 -6.74 -16.29
N HIS A 181 -4.86 -6.42 -17.26
CA HIS A 181 -4.81 -5.16 -18.00
C HIS A 181 -5.18 -3.99 -17.09
N THR A 182 -6.32 -4.09 -16.41
CA THR A 182 -6.77 -3.08 -15.45
C THR A 182 -5.74 -2.85 -14.34
N LYS A 183 -5.04 -3.91 -13.91
CA LYS A 183 -3.97 -3.81 -12.91
C LYS A 183 -2.81 -2.94 -13.40
N ILE A 184 -2.34 -3.14 -14.65
CA ILE A 184 -1.27 -2.34 -15.25
C ILE A 184 -1.69 -0.86 -15.36
N ASP A 185 -2.90 -0.58 -15.85
CA ASP A 185 -3.43 0.78 -15.94
C ASP A 185 -3.47 1.46 -14.56
N MET A 186 -3.87 0.73 -13.52
CA MET A 186 -3.93 1.25 -12.15
C MET A 186 -2.54 1.45 -11.53
N HIS A 187 -1.54 0.65 -11.92
CA HIS A 187 -0.14 0.88 -11.54
C HIS A 187 0.34 2.22 -12.10
N ASP A 188 0.09 2.50 -13.39
CA ASP A 188 0.46 3.77 -14.00
C ASP A 188 -0.28 4.96 -13.37
N VAL A 189 -1.58 4.81 -13.04
CA VAL A 189 -2.34 5.84 -12.32
C VAL A 189 -1.70 6.12 -10.96
N LEU A 190 -1.40 5.06 -10.19
CA LEU A 190 -0.79 5.20 -8.87
C LEU A 190 0.61 5.82 -8.94
N LEU A 191 1.43 5.41 -9.91
CA LEU A 191 2.76 5.97 -10.13
C LEU A 191 2.69 7.47 -10.44
N ARG A 192 1.81 7.90 -11.36
CA ARG A 192 1.63 9.33 -11.68
C ARG A 192 1.18 10.15 -10.47
N ILE A 193 0.24 9.63 -9.67
CA ILE A 193 -0.22 10.32 -8.46
C ILE A 193 0.93 10.41 -7.46
N TRP A 194 1.61 9.30 -7.21
CA TRP A 194 2.72 9.25 -6.26
C TRP A 194 3.90 10.16 -6.66
N GLU A 195 4.26 10.19 -7.95
CA GLU A 195 5.34 11.05 -8.46
C GLU A 195 5.03 12.55 -8.30
N ARG A 196 3.76 12.92 -8.41
CA ARG A 196 3.31 14.30 -8.19
C ARG A 196 3.27 14.67 -6.70
N GLU A 197 2.70 13.81 -5.87
CA GLU A 197 2.40 14.10 -4.47
C GLU A 197 3.53 13.72 -3.51
N GLN A 198 4.46 12.85 -3.93
CA GLN A 198 5.59 12.36 -3.13
C GLN A 198 5.16 11.79 -1.76
N GLN A 199 4.03 11.10 -1.73
CA GLN A 199 3.51 10.45 -0.54
C GLN A 199 4.46 9.35 -0.06
N THR A 200 4.52 9.12 1.25
CA THR A 200 5.20 7.93 1.80
C THR A 200 4.26 6.74 1.69
N VAL A 201 4.67 5.68 1.00
CA VAL A 201 3.82 4.53 0.71
C VAL A 201 4.36 3.28 1.36
N LEU A 202 3.50 2.55 2.07
CA LEU A 202 3.74 1.18 2.51
C LEU A 202 2.68 0.26 1.88
N PHE A 203 3.12 -0.63 1.03
CA PHE A 203 2.30 -1.42 0.14
C PHE A 203 2.48 -2.91 0.41
N VAL A 204 1.42 -3.61 0.74
CA VAL A 204 1.42 -5.07 0.91
C VAL A 204 0.99 -5.72 -0.38
N THR A 205 1.76 -6.67 -0.85
CA THR A 205 1.41 -7.54 -1.97
C THR A 205 2.04 -8.92 -1.82
N HIS A 206 1.48 -9.91 -2.49
CA HIS A 206 2.08 -11.22 -2.72
C HIS A 206 2.60 -11.36 -4.16
N ASP A 207 2.40 -10.33 -4.99
CA ASP A 207 2.83 -10.28 -6.40
C ASP A 207 4.18 -9.56 -6.52
N LEU A 208 5.23 -10.31 -6.86
CA LEU A 208 6.58 -9.76 -7.04
C LEU A 208 6.64 -8.75 -8.20
N GLY A 209 5.84 -8.96 -9.25
CA GLY A 209 5.77 -8.03 -10.37
C GLY A 209 5.21 -6.67 -9.97
N GLU A 210 4.20 -6.62 -9.09
CA GLU A 210 3.69 -5.38 -8.50
C GLU A 210 4.77 -4.68 -7.66
N ALA A 211 5.43 -5.43 -6.76
CA ALA A 211 6.46 -4.89 -5.89
C ALA A 211 7.62 -4.27 -6.68
N LEU A 212 8.13 -4.94 -7.71
CA LEU A 212 9.20 -4.44 -8.57
C LEU A 212 8.77 -3.23 -9.41
N THR A 213 7.52 -3.23 -9.91
CA THR A 213 7.03 -2.13 -10.75
C THR A 213 6.87 -0.84 -9.94
N LEU A 214 6.37 -0.94 -8.71
CA LEU A 214 5.92 0.22 -7.94
C LEU A 214 6.94 0.72 -6.91
N ALA A 215 7.61 -0.19 -6.19
CA ALA A 215 8.37 0.18 -5.00
C ALA A 215 9.80 0.66 -5.30
N ASP A 216 10.35 1.49 -4.42
CA ASP A 216 11.78 1.85 -4.37
C ASP A 216 12.57 0.83 -3.56
N ARG A 217 11.90 0.10 -2.66
CA ARG A 217 12.48 -0.95 -1.83
C ARG A 217 11.45 -2.02 -1.50
N ILE A 218 11.90 -3.27 -1.49
CA ILE A 218 11.09 -4.43 -1.13
C ILE A 218 11.62 -5.00 0.18
N ILE A 219 10.73 -5.23 1.14
CA ILE A 219 11.00 -5.96 2.38
C ILE A 219 10.35 -7.33 2.24
N LEU A 220 11.16 -8.38 2.16
CA LEU A 220 10.71 -9.74 2.02
C LEU A 220 10.47 -10.36 3.40
N PHE A 221 9.26 -10.89 3.59
CA PHE A 221 8.86 -11.56 4.83
C PHE A 221 8.93 -13.08 4.73
N SER A 222 9.37 -13.71 5.81
CA SER A 222 9.29 -15.15 6.00
C SER A 222 7.84 -15.64 6.12
N ALA A 223 7.65 -16.95 5.97
CA ALA A 223 6.44 -17.62 6.42
C ALA A 223 6.22 -17.38 7.93
N ARG A 224 5.00 -17.70 8.43
CA ARG A 224 4.63 -17.49 9.85
C ARG A 224 5.56 -18.21 10.83
N PRO A 225 5.97 -17.53 11.93
CA PRO A 225 5.73 -16.13 12.25
C PRO A 225 6.50 -15.20 11.31
N GLY A 226 5.83 -14.11 10.88
CA GLY A 226 6.44 -13.15 9.94
C GLY A 226 7.62 -12.43 10.57
N GLN A 227 8.76 -12.57 9.94
CA GLN A 227 10.01 -11.87 10.22
C GLN A 227 10.56 -11.30 8.92
N ILE A 228 11.42 -10.30 8.99
CA ILE A 228 12.13 -9.82 7.80
C ILE A 228 13.16 -10.89 7.42
N LYS A 229 13.04 -11.40 6.20
CA LYS A 229 14.00 -12.34 5.63
C LYS A 229 15.11 -11.58 4.91
N ASP A 230 14.74 -10.58 4.10
CA ASP A 230 15.69 -9.81 3.30
C ASP A 230 15.10 -8.45 2.90
N MET A 231 15.95 -7.54 2.41
CA MET A 231 15.55 -6.23 1.89
C MET A 231 16.27 -5.98 0.57
N PHE A 232 15.54 -5.53 -0.45
CA PHE A 232 16.06 -5.27 -1.78
C PHE A 232 15.77 -3.83 -2.19
N ASP A 233 16.78 -3.10 -2.63
CA ASP A 233 16.61 -1.81 -3.28
C ASP A 233 16.18 -2.03 -4.74
N VAL A 234 15.20 -1.26 -5.19
CA VAL A 234 14.66 -1.28 -6.55
C VAL A 234 15.08 0.02 -7.24
N ASP A 235 16.19 -0.04 -7.94
CA ASP A 235 16.94 1.10 -8.47
C ASP A 235 16.50 1.56 -9.87
N PHE A 236 15.25 1.28 -10.26
CA PHE A 236 14.73 1.76 -11.54
C PHE A 236 14.53 3.28 -11.52
N ALA A 237 14.87 3.93 -12.63
CA ALA A 237 14.71 5.36 -12.81
C ALA A 237 13.23 5.80 -12.66
N ARG A 238 13.03 7.04 -12.22
CA ARG A 238 11.74 7.72 -12.17
C ARG A 238 11.72 8.85 -13.22
N PRO A 239 10.60 9.17 -13.86
CA PRO A 239 9.29 8.53 -13.76
C PRO A 239 9.30 7.11 -14.33
N ARG A 240 8.50 6.22 -13.72
CA ARG A 240 8.37 4.83 -14.18
C ARG A 240 7.15 4.66 -15.06
N ASP A 241 7.31 3.84 -16.10
CA ASP A 241 6.24 3.30 -16.94
C ASP A 241 6.07 1.83 -16.56
N ALA A 242 4.86 1.44 -16.15
CA ALA A 242 4.58 0.11 -15.61
C ALA A 242 4.81 -1.04 -16.60
N VAL A 243 4.80 -0.74 -17.90
CA VAL A 243 5.10 -1.71 -18.97
C VAL A 243 6.60 -1.74 -19.24
N LYS A 244 7.20 -0.58 -19.55
CA LYS A 244 8.60 -0.50 -20.00
C LYS A 244 9.60 -0.98 -18.94
N VAL A 245 9.33 -0.75 -17.65
CA VAL A 245 10.22 -1.21 -16.59
C VAL A 245 10.40 -2.72 -16.62
N ARG A 246 9.35 -3.46 -17.01
CA ARG A 246 9.34 -4.93 -17.07
C ARG A 246 10.15 -5.50 -18.24
N GLU A 247 10.42 -4.70 -19.25
CA GLU A 247 11.21 -5.07 -20.43
C GLU A 247 12.72 -4.92 -20.21
N THR A 248 13.13 -4.35 -19.08
CA THR A 248 14.54 -4.09 -18.80
C THR A 248 15.27 -5.37 -18.34
N PRO A 249 16.53 -5.59 -18.73
CA PRO A 249 17.34 -6.71 -18.22
C PRO A 249 17.45 -6.69 -16.69
N ARG A 250 17.56 -5.51 -16.10
CA ARG A 250 17.66 -5.33 -14.65
C ARG A 250 16.41 -5.81 -13.91
N TYR A 251 15.22 -5.65 -14.53
CA TYR A 251 13.98 -6.20 -13.96
C TYR A 251 14.03 -7.74 -13.91
N ALA A 252 14.48 -8.38 -14.97
CA ALA A 252 14.60 -9.83 -15.03
C ALA A 252 15.59 -10.37 -13.98
N GLU A 253 16.73 -9.71 -13.80
CA GLU A 253 17.73 -10.06 -12.77
C GLU A 253 17.16 -9.97 -11.36
N LEU A 254 16.55 -8.82 -11.01
CA LEU A 254 15.94 -8.61 -9.70
C LEU A 254 14.77 -9.58 -9.46
N PHE A 255 13.95 -9.82 -10.49
CA PHE A 255 12.84 -10.76 -10.41
C PHE A 255 13.34 -12.17 -10.08
N GLN A 256 14.34 -12.68 -10.80
CA GLN A 256 14.90 -14.01 -10.56
C GLN A 256 15.52 -14.10 -9.16
N HIS A 257 16.27 -13.10 -8.75
CA HIS A 257 16.93 -13.07 -7.44
C HIS A 257 15.92 -13.13 -6.30
N ILE A 258 14.91 -12.23 -6.33
CA ILE A 258 13.90 -12.18 -5.27
C ILE A 258 12.96 -13.39 -5.33
N TRP A 259 12.63 -13.88 -6.55
CA TRP A 259 11.80 -15.06 -6.72
C TRP A 259 12.43 -16.31 -6.08
N HIS A 260 13.74 -16.47 -6.22
CA HIS A 260 14.45 -17.57 -5.58
C HIS A 260 14.32 -17.50 -4.05
N SER A 261 14.59 -16.33 -3.47
CA SER A 261 14.44 -16.09 -2.03
C SER A 261 12.99 -16.29 -1.54
N LEU A 262 12.02 -15.83 -2.30
CA LEU A 262 10.58 -15.98 -2.00
C LEU A 262 10.14 -17.45 -2.10
N GLY A 263 10.64 -18.20 -3.09
CA GLY A 263 10.32 -19.61 -3.33
C GLY A 263 10.61 -20.51 -2.12
N GLU A 264 11.73 -20.27 -1.43
CA GLU A 264 12.09 -20.99 -0.21
C GLU A 264 11.02 -20.82 0.89
N GLU A 265 10.42 -19.63 0.99
CA GLU A 265 9.40 -19.34 2.01
C GLU A 265 8.04 -19.98 1.67
N PHE A 266 7.71 -20.11 0.39
CA PHE A 266 6.50 -20.86 -0.02
C PHE A 266 6.60 -22.36 0.32
N VAL A 267 7.79 -22.96 0.19
CA VAL A 267 8.02 -24.35 0.57
C VAL A 267 7.89 -24.53 2.08
N LYS A 268 8.50 -23.64 2.87
CA LYS A 268 8.39 -23.66 4.35
C LYS A 268 6.95 -23.49 4.82
N GLY A 269 6.19 -22.58 4.22
CA GLY A 269 4.82 -22.30 4.59
C GLY A 269 3.82 -23.42 4.29
N ARG A 270 4.15 -24.38 3.41
CA ARG A 270 3.33 -25.56 3.13
C ARG A 270 3.54 -26.70 4.14
N ASN A 271 4.67 -26.69 4.83
CA ASN A 271 5.10 -27.78 5.73
C ASN A 271 4.88 -27.44 7.22
N GLY A 272 4.35 -26.27 7.55
CA GLY A 272 4.04 -25.79 8.90
C GLY A 272 2.57 -25.44 9.07
#